data_55741aec43b78d7a804340abc2943489
#
_entry.id   55741aec43b78d7a804340abc2943489
#
_cell.length_a   1.000
_cell.length_b   1.000
_cell.length_c   1.000
_cell.angle_alpha   90.00
_cell.angle_beta   90.00
_cell.angle_gamma   90.00
#
_symmetry.space_group_name_H-M   'P 1'
#
loop_
_entity.id
_entity.type
_entity.pdbx_description
1 polymer ?
#
loop_
_entity_poly.entity_id
_entity_poly.type
_entity_poly.pdbx_seq_one_letter_code
_entity_poly.pdbx_strand_id
1 'polypeptide(L)'
;MNDAKSDIKQVFSPAQRSLLADVLNRIIPPKDKLPGAGNLGIATFVEGVAAANAGFTRLFNEGLASIAVAAGQLSAEGFGSLSDPAKDELLRSIETDHPAFFDQLVLQTYNGYYTNTEVFDAIGYKLPAPPTPGATPELLDESL
;
A
#
# COMPACT_ATOMS: atom_id res chain seq x y z
N MET A 1 -11.63 -23.52 -13.59
CA MET A 1 -11.61 -23.45 -12.84
C MET A 1 -11.89 -22.58 -12.04
N ASN A 2 -12.24 -22.17 -11.61
CA ASN A 2 -12.52 -21.48 -10.84
C ASN A 2 -12.46 -21.63 -9.74
N ASP A 3 -12.55 -21.47 -9.08
CA ASP A 3 -12.28 -22.02 -8.01
C ASP A 3 -12.56 -21.14 -6.90
N ALA A 4 -12.55 -21.64 -5.75
CA ALA A 4 -12.94 -20.92 -4.61
C ALA A 4 -12.12 -19.72 -4.41
N LYS A 5 -10.92 -19.76 -4.74
CA LYS A 5 -10.15 -18.66 -4.54
C LYS A 5 -10.51 -17.61 -5.44
N SER A 6 -11.32 -17.83 -6.35
CA SER A 6 -11.72 -16.82 -7.25
C SER A 6 -12.62 -15.83 -6.54
N ASP A 7 -12.98 -16.07 -5.28
CA ASP A 7 -13.76 -15.10 -4.57
C ASP A 7 -12.96 -13.84 -4.39
N ILE A 8 -11.64 -13.93 -4.35
CA ILE A 8 -10.82 -12.76 -4.21
C ILE A 8 -10.57 -12.24 -5.60
N LYS A 9 -11.04 -11.04 -5.87
CA LYS A 9 -10.86 -10.48 -7.17
C LYS A 9 -9.44 -10.08 -7.38
N GLN A 10 -8.85 -10.52 -8.44
CA GLN A 10 -7.47 -10.22 -8.74
C GLN A 10 -7.42 -9.29 -9.92
N VAL A 11 -6.98 -8.08 -9.71
CA VAL A 11 -6.91 -7.08 -10.75
C VAL A 11 -5.48 -6.71 -11.10
N PHE A 12 -4.50 -7.29 -10.39
CA PHE A 12 -3.10 -7.03 -10.65
C PHE A 12 -2.43 -8.30 -11.13
N SER A 13 -1.41 -8.14 -11.98
CA SER A 13 -0.59 -9.26 -12.40
C SER A 13 0.39 -9.60 -11.29
N PRO A 14 1.04 -10.76 -11.35
CA PRO A 14 2.08 -11.07 -10.36
C PRO A 14 3.19 -10.02 -10.34
N ALA A 15 3.57 -9.47 -11.49
CA ALA A 15 4.59 -8.44 -11.52
C ALA A 15 4.10 -7.17 -10.83
N GLN A 16 2.83 -6.84 -11.01
CA GLN A 16 2.28 -5.67 -10.33
C GLN A 16 2.18 -5.89 -8.84
N ARG A 17 1.87 -7.11 -8.40
CA ARG A 17 1.82 -7.40 -6.98
C ARG A 17 3.19 -7.29 -6.35
N SER A 18 4.21 -7.76 -7.05
CA SER A 18 5.57 -7.66 -6.55
C SER A 18 6.01 -6.21 -6.46
N LEU A 19 5.70 -5.42 -7.48
CA LEU A 19 6.01 -4.01 -7.49
C LEU A 19 5.28 -3.32 -6.33
N LEU A 20 4.02 -3.63 -6.15
CA LEU A 20 3.25 -3.01 -5.09
C LEU A 20 3.86 -3.31 -3.73
N ALA A 21 4.25 -4.55 -3.48
CA ALA A 21 4.87 -4.90 -2.20
C ALA A 21 6.13 -4.08 -1.96
N ASP A 22 6.94 -3.90 -2.99
CA ASP A 22 8.16 -3.11 -2.85
C ASP A 22 7.84 -1.66 -2.56
N VAL A 23 6.81 -1.12 -3.20
CA VAL A 23 6.40 0.25 -2.96
C VAL A 23 5.86 0.41 -1.54
N LEU A 24 5.07 -0.56 -1.08
CA LEU A 24 4.50 -0.47 0.26
C LEU A 24 5.59 -0.47 1.33
N ASN A 25 6.69 -1.19 1.08
CA ASN A 25 7.80 -1.18 2.02
C ASN A 25 8.53 0.17 2.06
N ARG A 26 8.30 1.04 1.07
CA ARG A 26 8.85 2.39 1.16
C ARG A 26 7.88 3.34 1.84
N ILE A 27 6.59 3.05 1.78
CA ILE A 27 5.60 3.87 2.47
C ILE A 27 5.66 3.59 3.96
N ILE A 28 5.72 2.31 4.36
CA ILE A 28 5.90 1.92 5.74
C ILE A 28 7.01 0.89 5.78
N PRO A 29 8.26 1.32 5.93
CA PRO A 29 9.37 0.38 5.91
C PRO A 29 9.48 -0.38 7.22
N PRO A 30 10.17 -1.52 7.21
CA PRO A 30 10.39 -2.25 8.45
C PRO A 30 11.19 -1.39 9.43
N LYS A 31 10.85 -1.49 10.71
CA LYS A 31 11.56 -0.72 11.71
C LYS A 31 11.50 -1.45 13.02
N ASP A 32 12.65 -1.72 13.61
CA ASP A 32 12.73 -2.44 14.88
C ASP A 32 11.97 -3.76 14.79
N LYS A 33 10.98 -3.98 15.60
CA LYS A 33 10.23 -5.20 15.59
C LYS A 33 9.06 -5.14 14.62
N LEU A 34 8.82 -4.00 14.00
CA LEU A 34 7.67 -3.84 13.12
C LEU A 34 8.06 -4.23 11.70
N PRO A 35 7.32 -5.12 11.07
CA PRO A 35 7.59 -5.46 9.69
C PRO A 35 7.16 -4.35 8.76
N GLY A 36 7.72 -4.32 7.57
CA GLY A 36 7.29 -3.36 6.57
C GLY A 36 5.95 -3.77 5.98
N ALA A 37 5.23 -2.81 5.43
CA ALA A 37 3.91 -3.09 4.90
C ALA A 37 3.95 -4.12 3.78
N GLY A 38 4.99 -4.10 2.95
CA GLY A 38 5.08 -5.07 1.87
C GLY A 38 5.33 -6.49 2.33
N ASN A 39 5.74 -6.66 3.59
CA ASN A 39 6.04 -7.99 4.11
C ASN A 39 4.86 -8.65 4.78
N LEU A 40 3.74 -7.95 4.93
CA LEU A 40 2.61 -8.47 5.67
C LEU A 40 1.42 -8.83 4.81
N GLY A 41 1.59 -8.85 3.51
CA GLY A 41 0.44 -9.14 2.65
C GLY A 41 -0.52 -7.96 2.55
N ILE A 42 -0.10 -6.78 2.92
CA ILE A 42 -0.94 -5.61 2.81
C ILE A 42 -1.25 -5.35 1.33
N ALA A 43 -0.39 -5.81 0.42
CA ALA A 43 -0.67 -5.68 -1.00
C ALA A 43 -1.98 -6.36 -1.38
N THR A 44 -2.31 -7.47 -0.72
CA THR A 44 -3.59 -8.14 -0.99
C THR A 44 -4.75 -7.27 -0.54
N PHE A 45 -4.59 -6.59 0.59
CA PHE A 45 -5.63 -5.68 1.08
C PHE A 45 -5.82 -4.53 0.07
N VAL A 46 -4.72 -3.96 -0.40
CA VAL A 46 -4.79 -2.85 -1.35
C VAL A 46 -5.42 -3.32 -2.67
N GLU A 47 -5.07 -4.52 -3.11
CA GLU A 47 -5.66 -5.04 -4.33
C GLU A 47 -7.17 -5.21 -4.16
N GLY A 48 -7.61 -5.63 -2.99
CA GLY A 48 -9.04 -5.75 -2.71
C GLY A 48 -9.75 -4.42 -2.83
N VAL A 49 -9.11 -3.35 -2.35
CA VAL A 49 -9.69 -2.02 -2.48
C VAL A 49 -9.73 -1.61 -3.95
N ALA A 50 -8.65 -1.88 -4.69
CA ALA A 50 -8.61 -1.54 -6.10
C ALA A 50 -9.67 -2.29 -6.89
N ALA A 51 -10.00 -3.50 -6.46
CA ALA A 51 -10.99 -4.31 -7.14
C ALA A 51 -12.42 -3.92 -6.81
N ALA A 52 -12.61 -3.04 -5.83
CA ALA A 52 -13.94 -2.72 -5.34
C ALA A 52 -14.80 -2.02 -6.39
N ASN A 53 -14.19 -1.27 -7.28
CA ASN A 53 -14.95 -0.68 -8.37
C ASN A 53 -14.02 -0.39 -9.54
N ALA A 54 -14.62 -0.19 -10.70
CA ALA A 54 -13.85 -0.05 -11.92
C ALA A 54 -12.97 1.20 -11.91
N GLY A 55 -13.41 2.25 -11.27
CA GLY A 55 -12.62 3.48 -11.21
C GLY A 55 -11.35 3.28 -10.41
N PHE A 56 -11.45 2.57 -9.28
CA PHE A 56 -10.27 2.28 -8.50
C PHE A 56 -9.36 1.30 -9.23
N THR A 57 -9.92 0.31 -9.90
CA THR A 57 -9.09 -0.62 -10.68
C THR A 57 -8.25 0.14 -11.68
N ARG A 58 -8.87 1.06 -12.40
CA ARG A 58 -8.14 1.84 -13.39
C ARG A 58 -7.11 2.73 -12.73
N LEU A 59 -7.49 3.41 -11.67
CA LEU A 59 -6.59 4.32 -10.97
C LEU A 59 -5.32 3.60 -10.52
N PHE A 60 -5.48 2.43 -9.89
CA PHE A 60 -4.33 1.71 -9.38
C PHE A 60 -3.50 1.09 -10.49
N ASN A 61 -4.14 0.58 -11.54
CA ASN A 61 -3.38 0.00 -12.64
C ASN A 61 -2.58 1.08 -13.37
N GLU A 62 -3.14 2.26 -13.56
CA GLU A 62 -2.42 3.33 -14.21
C GLU A 62 -1.29 3.84 -13.32
N GLY A 63 -1.53 3.91 -12.02
CA GLY A 63 -0.49 4.37 -11.10
C GLY A 63 0.67 3.40 -11.03
N LEU A 64 0.37 2.10 -10.94
CA LEU A 64 1.45 1.12 -10.91
C LEU A 64 2.20 1.09 -12.23
N ALA A 65 1.51 1.27 -13.35
CA ALA A 65 2.19 1.33 -14.64
C ALA A 65 3.13 2.54 -14.71
N SER A 66 2.72 3.67 -14.14
CA SER A 66 3.57 4.85 -14.14
C SER A 66 4.83 4.61 -13.32
N ILE A 67 4.69 3.92 -12.18
CA ILE A 67 5.87 3.59 -11.38
C ILE A 67 6.77 2.64 -12.16
N ALA A 68 6.20 1.63 -12.80
CA ALA A 68 6.99 0.66 -13.54
C ALA A 68 7.76 1.31 -14.68
N VAL A 69 7.12 2.23 -15.39
CA VAL A 69 7.79 2.90 -16.50
C VAL A 69 8.91 3.79 -15.98
N ALA A 70 8.65 4.54 -14.93
CA ALA A 70 9.67 5.44 -14.38
C ALA A 70 10.85 4.63 -13.85
N ALA A 71 10.57 3.52 -13.20
CA ALA A 71 11.64 2.68 -12.65
C ALA A 71 12.46 2.05 -13.77
N GLY A 72 11.79 1.65 -14.85
CA GLY A 72 12.47 1.05 -15.97
C GLY A 72 13.43 2.01 -16.68
N GLN A 73 13.15 3.31 -16.55
CA GLN A 73 14.05 4.29 -17.13
C GLN A 73 15.30 4.46 -16.27
N LEU A 74 15.25 4.08 -15.00
CA LEU A 74 16.38 4.20 -14.11
C LEU A 74 17.16 2.89 -14.01
N SER A 75 16.50 1.77 -14.18
CA SER A 75 17.14 0.47 -14.10
C SER A 75 16.37 -0.54 -14.90
N ALA A 76 17.08 -1.33 -15.71
CA ALA A 76 16.42 -2.38 -16.49
C ALA A 76 15.78 -3.41 -15.59
N GLU A 77 16.22 -3.53 -14.34
CA GLU A 77 15.67 -4.51 -13.43
C GLU A 77 14.52 -3.99 -12.61
N GLY A 78 14.16 -2.74 -12.80
CA GLY A 78 12.94 -2.22 -12.21
C GLY A 78 13.07 -1.63 -10.82
N PHE A 79 11.94 -1.31 -10.26
CA PHE A 79 11.88 -0.57 -8.99
C PHE A 79 12.61 -1.28 -7.86
N GLY A 80 12.45 -2.58 -7.76
CA GLY A 80 13.06 -3.31 -6.65
C GLY A 80 14.57 -3.24 -6.63
N SER A 81 15.20 -2.97 -7.79
CA SER A 81 16.65 -2.91 -7.85
C SER A 81 17.20 -1.54 -7.50
N LEU A 82 16.35 -0.54 -7.32
CA LEU A 82 16.81 0.80 -7.03
C LEU A 82 17.24 0.93 -5.57
N SER A 83 18.10 1.89 -5.30
CA SER A 83 18.44 2.17 -3.91
C SER A 83 17.24 2.77 -3.21
N ASP A 84 17.24 2.75 -1.89
CA ASP A 84 16.11 3.33 -1.16
C ASP A 84 15.94 4.81 -1.46
N PRO A 85 16.99 5.62 -1.50
CA PRO A 85 16.79 7.03 -1.88
C PRO A 85 16.22 7.20 -3.27
N ALA A 86 16.63 6.34 -4.22
CA ALA A 86 16.11 6.43 -5.58
C ALA A 86 14.64 6.04 -5.63
N LYS A 87 14.25 5.02 -4.86
CA LYS A 87 12.86 4.63 -4.77
C LYS A 87 12.03 5.78 -4.22
N ASP A 88 12.52 6.42 -3.17
CA ASP A 88 11.77 7.49 -2.54
C ASP A 88 11.64 8.70 -3.46
N GLU A 89 12.68 9.00 -4.19
CA GLU A 89 12.62 10.11 -5.12
C GLU A 89 11.62 9.84 -6.23
N LEU A 90 11.61 8.61 -6.74
CA LEU A 90 10.66 8.22 -7.76
C LEU A 90 9.25 8.36 -7.24
N LEU A 91 9.01 7.90 -6.02
CA LEU A 91 7.66 7.98 -5.46
C LEU A 91 7.23 9.42 -5.22
N ARG A 92 8.17 10.33 -4.92
CA ARG A 92 7.80 11.73 -4.79
C ARG A 92 7.36 12.29 -6.14
N SER A 93 7.97 11.86 -7.24
CA SER A 93 7.54 12.33 -8.53
C SER A 93 6.17 11.76 -8.88
N ILE A 94 5.89 10.53 -8.47
CA ILE A 94 4.56 9.95 -8.69
C ILE A 94 3.51 10.73 -7.89
N GLU A 95 3.84 11.11 -6.69
CA GLU A 95 2.92 11.90 -5.88
C GLU A 95 2.58 13.22 -6.58
N THR A 96 3.57 13.83 -7.20
CA THR A 96 3.36 15.10 -7.89
C THR A 96 2.54 14.89 -9.17
N ASP A 97 2.84 13.85 -9.93
CA ASP A 97 2.24 13.67 -11.24
C ASP A 97 0.91 12.93 -11.19
N HIS A 98 0.72 12.10 -10.19
CA HIS A 98 -0.48 11.27 -10.07
C HIS A 98 -1.00 11.33 -8.63
N PRO A 99 -1.42 12.51 -8.17
CA PRO A 99 -1.76 12.67 -6.77
C PRO A 99 -2.96 11.84 -6.32
N ALA A 100 -3.95 11.67 -7.18
CA ALA A 100 -5.13 10.90 -6.78
C ALA A 100 -4.77 9.45 -6.51
N PHE A 101 -3.89 8.89 -7.36
CA PHE A 101 -3.44 7.52 -7.14
C PHE A 101 -2.60 7.45 -5.88
N PHE A 102 -1.66 8.37 -5.73
CA PHE A 102 -0.74 8.29 -4.61
C PHE A 102 -1.45 8.47 -3.28
N ASP A 103 -2.44 9.37 -3.23
CA ASP A 103 -3.20 9.57 -2.00
C ASP A 103 -3.96 8.32 -1.62
N GLN A 104 -4.57 7.64 -2.58
CA GLN A 104 -5.28 6.41 -2.28
C GLN A 104 -4.31 5.30 -1.89
N LEU A 105 -3.17 5.24 -2.55
CA LEU A 105 -2.18 4.22 -2.22
C LEU A 105 -1.73 4.37 -0.78
N VAL A 106 -1.39 5.57 -0.36
CA VAL A 106 -0.93 5.79 1.01
C VAL A 106 -2.05 5.52 2.00
N LEU A 107 -3.25 6.01 1.72
CA LEU A 107 -4.38 5.82 2.62
C LEU A 107 -4.65 4.33 2.84
N GLN A 108 -4.70 3.56 1.76
CA GLN A 108 -5.03 2.15 1.89
C GLN A 108 -3.88 1.34 2.49
N THR A 109 -2.65 1.79 2.28
CA THR A 109 -1.52 1.14 2.92
C THR A 109 -1.62 1.27 4.43
N TYR A 110 -1.93 2.47 4.91
CA TYR A 110 -2.06 2.66 6.36
C TYR A 110 -3.29 1.93 6.90
N ASN A 111 -4.40 1.94 6.16
CA ASN A 111 -5.58 1.21 6.61
C ASN A 111 -5.29 -0.28 6.77
N GLY A 112 -4.62 -0.88 5.79
CA GLY A 112 -4.30 -2.29 5.87
C GLY A 112 -3.28 -2.59 6.95
N TYR A 113 -2.30 -1.72 7.09
CA TYR A 113 -1.21 -1.96 8.05
C TYR A 113 -1.74 -1.88 9.48
N TYR A 114 -2.49 -0.85 9.79
CA TYR A 114 -2.91 -0.66 11.17
C TYR A 114 -4.12 -1.49 11.60
N THR A 115 -4.69 -2.24 10.68
CA THR A 115 -5.71 -3.20 11.06
C THR A 115 -5.18 -4.63 11.02
N ASN A 116 -3.88 -4.80 10.76
CA ASN A 116 -3.28 -6.13 10.65
C ASN A 116 -2.92 -6.64 12.03
N THR A 117 -3.37 -7.86 12.36
CA THR A 117 -3.13 -8.39 13.69
C THR A 117 -1.67 -8.66 13.97
N GLU A 118 -0.88 -8.93 12.93
CA GLU A 118 0.54 -9.16 13.16
C GLU A 118 1.24 -7.88 13.59
N VAL A 119 0.76 -6.72 13.14
CA VAL A 119 1.32 -5.47 13.58
C VAL A 119 0.99 -5.27 15.05
N PHE A 120 -0.24 -5.56 15.45
CA PHE A 120 -0.63 -5.43 16.85
C PHE A 120 0.24 -6.33 17.72
N ASP A 121 0.47 -7.56 17.29
CA ASP A 121 1.27 -8.49 18.06
C ASP A 121 2.71 -8.01 18.13
N ALA A 122 3.25 -7.49 17.05
CA ALA A 122 4.64 -7.08 17.02
C ALA A 122 4.93 -5.93 17.96
N ILE A 123 3.98 -5.03 18.14
CA ILE A 123 4.22 -3.90 19.03
C ILE A 123 3.78 -4.22 20.45
N GLY A 124 3.21 -5.39 20.67
CA GLY A 124 2.80 -5.76 22.00
C GLY A 124 1.73 -4.83 22.54
N TYR A 125 0.91 -4.31 21.67
CA TYR A 125 -0.05 -3.31 22.04
C TYR A 125 -1.44 -3.73 21.62
N LYS A 126 -2.39 -3.61 22.51
CA LYS A 126 -3.73 -3.96 22.17
C LYS A 126 -4.49 -2.71 21.86
N LEU A 127 -4.77 -2.51 20.62
CA LEU A 127 -5.46 -1.31 20.22
C LEU A 127 -6.91 -1.37 20.60
N PRO A 128 -7.48 -0.26 20.92
CA PRO A 128 -8.93 -0.20 21.10
C PRO A 128 -9.58 -0.42 19.73
N ALA A 129 -10.86 -0.61 19.72
CA ALA A 129 -11.55 -0.80 18.48
C ALA A 129 -11.25 0.36 17.54
N PRO A 130 -11.21 0.08 16.25
CA PRO A 130 -10.92 1.17 15.31
C PRO A 130 -11.97 2.23 15.41
N PRO A 131 -11.62 3.46 15.16
CA PRO A 131 -12.60 4.53 15.20
C PRO A 131 -13.66 4.29 14.17
N THR A 132 -14.91 4.56 14.54
CA THR A 132 -15.95 4.45 13.56
C THR A 132 -15.90 5.67 12.70
N PRO A 133 -16.52 5.61 11.55
CA PRO A 133 -16.47 6.74 10.65
C PRO A 133 -16.96 8.03 11.27
N GLY A 134 -17.73 8.02 12.23
CA GLY A 134 -18.17 9.25 12.82
C GLY A 134 -17.33 9.71 13.97
N ALA A 135 -16.42 8.89 14.40
CA ALA A 135 -15.61 9.25 15.53
C ALA A 135 -14.65 10.31 15.10
N THR A 136 -14.54 11.33 15.88
CA THR A 136 -13.71 12.40 15.45
C THR A 136 -12.42 12.39 16.17
N PRO A 137 -11.37 12.66 15.48
CA PRO A 137 -10.08 12.66 16.08
C PRO A 137 -9.94 13.69 17.14
N GLU A 138 -10.79 14.67 17.11
CA GLU A 138 -10.61 15.64 18.06
C GLU A 138 -10.93 15.13 19.39
N LEU A 139 -11.58 14.05 19.46
CA LEU A 139 -11.80 13.50 20.75
C LEU A 139 -10.49 13.25 21.37
N LEU A 140 -9.52 12.96 20.54
CA LEU A 140 -8.25 12.69 21.08
C LEU A 140 -7.60 13.95 21.39
N ASP A 141 -7.85 14.93 20.61
CA ASP A 141 -7.21 16.13 20.84
C ASP A 141 -7.65 16.78 22.01
N GLU A 142 -8.87 16.80 22.25
CA GLU A 142 -9.25 17.53 23.30
C GLU A 142 -8.97 16.96 24.47
N SER A 143 -8.74 15.80 24.44
CA SER A 143 -8.41 15.22 25.63
C SER A 143 -7.09 15.74 25.97
N LEU A 144 -6.63 16.47 25.17
CA LEU A 144 -5.40 16.93 25.41
C LEU A 144 -5.42 18.07 26.21
#